data_ce64d3b01900a8964f7571a549d984c2
#
_entry.id   ce64d3b01900a8964f7571a549d984c2
#
_cell.length_a   1.000
_cell.length_b   1.000
_cell.length_c   1.000
_cell.angle_alpha   90.00
_cell.angle_beta   90.00
_cell.angle_gamma   90.00
#
_symmetry.space_group_name_H-M   'P 1'
#
loop_
_entity.id
_entity.type
_entity.pdbx_description
1 polymer ?
#
loop_
_entity_poly.entity_id
_entity_poly.type
_entity_poly.pdbx_seq_one_letter_code
_entity_poly.pdbx_strand_id
1 'polypeptide(L)'
;TEIGLHVYDLKNNKLFDYKDFGYKTDDFLPPIRKASFTDLLITKRNLYAANQSGIISFNFRTRQWSNAVDASIFGGLRVKSMAIDKDIIFLSTIDGIIKFDMRRNFMNIYNYSFIGQVNDMYINGRKLWLGTSKGLVSFKFK
;
A
#
# COMPACT_ATOMS: atom_id res chain seq x y z
N THR A 1 -12.58 -4.06 2.06
CA THR A 1 -13.86 -4.76 1.86
C THR A 1 -13.95 -5.27 0.42
N GLU A 2 -14.74 -6.30 0.18
CA GLU A 2 -15.00 -6.80 -1.18
C GLU A 2 -15.68 -5.78 -2.09
N ILE A 3 -16.22 -4.71 -1.52
CA ILE A 3 -17.03 -3.70 -2.20
C ILE A 3 -16.27 -2.37 -2.41
N GLY A 4 -15.01 -2.30 -1.99
CA GLY A 4 -14.19 -1.10 -2.16
C GLY A 4 -13.70 -0.47 -0.86
N LEU A 5 -13.25 0.77 -0.94
CA LEU A 5 -12.76 1.58 0.16
C LEU A 5 -13.82 2.62 0.54
N HIS A 6 -14.18 2.64 1.81
CA HIS A 6 -15.12 3.60 2.35
C HIS A 6 -14.48 4.44 3.46
N VAL A 7 -14.90 5.68 3.56
CA VAL A 7 -14.48 6.61 4.61
C VAL A 7 -15.68 6.92 5.49
N TYR A 8 -15.55 6.65 6.79
CA TYR A 8 -16.57 6.96 7.77
C TYR A 8 -16.19 8.22 8.56
N ASP A 9 -16.99 9.26 8.43
CA ASP A 9 -16.84 10.49 9.20
C ASP A 9 -17.53 10.34 10.55
N LEU A 10 -16.72 10.13 11.59
CA LEU A 10 -17.20 9.95 12.97
C LEU A 10 -17.94 11.18 13.52
N LYS A 11 -17.56 12.40 13.07
CA LYS A 11 -18.16 13.64 13.56
C LYS A 11 -19.56 13.85 13.03
N ASN A 12 -19.75 13.56 11.75
CA ASN A 12 -21.02 13.77 11.06
C ASN A 12 -21.85 12.49 10.93
N ASN A 13 -21.34 11.36 11.45
CA ASN A 13 -21.99 10.04 11.37
C ASN A 13 -22.35 9.67 9.91
N LYS A 14 -21.43 9.90 8.97
CA LYS A 14 -21.70 9.74 7.55
C LYS A 14 -20.67 8.83 6.88
N LEU A 15 -21.16 7.91 6.07
CA LEU A 15 -20.34 7.02 5.23
C LEU A 15 -20.22 7.64 3.84
N PHE A 16 -18.99 7.67 3.33
CA PHE A 16 -18.68 8.11 1.98
C PHE A 16 -17.99 6.97 1.21
N ASP A 17 -18.31 6.83 -0.07
CA ASP A 17 -17.41 6.13 -0.98
C ASP A 17 -16.11 6.96 -1.09
N TYR A 18 -14.95 6.28 -1.21
CA TYR A 18 -13.67 6.98 -1.29
C TYR A 18 -13.63 8.03 -2.41
N LYS A 19 -14.40 7.84 -3.49
CA LYS A 19 -14.51 8.77 -4.62
C LYS A 19 -15.21 10.06 -4.26
N ASP A 20 -16.11 10.01 -3.28
CA ASP A 20 -16.87 11.17 -2.80
C ASP A 20 -16.13 11.88 -1.67
N PHE A 21 -15.04 11.27 -1.18
CA PHE A 21 -14.18 11.83 -0.15
C PHE A 21 -12.95 12.46 -0.80
N GLY A 22 -12.90 13.77 -0.82
CA GLY A 22 -11.79 14.53 -1.41
C GLY A 22 -12.10 15.10 -2.80
N TYR A 23 -11.10 15.70 -3.42
CA TYR A 23 -11.22 16.25 -4.77
C TYR A 23 -10.93 15.16 -5.80
N LYS A 24 -11.79 15.09 -6.81
CA LYS A 24 -11.57 14.22 -7.97
C LYS A 24 -10.43 14.79 -8.82
N THR A 25 -9.41 14.01 -9.06
CA THR A 25 -8.55 14.21 -10.22
C THR A 25 -9.11 13.28 -11.29
N ASP A 26 -9.81 13.84 -12.26
CA ASP A 26 -10.74 13.12 -13.13
C ASP A 26 -10.12 12.03 -14.00
N ASP A 27 -8.78 12.00 -14.18
CA ASP A 27 -8.14 11.17 -15.21
C ASP A 27 -7.28 10.02 -14.69
N PHE A 28 -7.08 9.86 -13.38
CA PHE A 28 -6.04 8.95 -12.87
C PHE A 28 -6.51 7.79 -11.98
N LEU A 29 -7.75 7.80 -11.55
CA LEU A 29 -8.25 6.66 -10.79
C LEU A 29 -8.70 5.58 -11.77
N PRO A 30 -8.02 4.42 -11.81
CA PRO A 30 -8.52 3.31 -12.60
C PRO A 30 -9.96 3.04 -12.19
N PRO A 31 -10.79 2.42 -13.05
CA PRO A 31 -12.18 2.11 -12.76
C PRO A 31 -12.27 1.07 -11.63
N ILE A 32 -11.99 1.51 -10.41
CA ILE A 32 -11.88 0.70 -9.19
C ILE A 32 -13.29 0.39 -8.63
N ARG A 33 -14.29 0.37 -9.48
CA ARG A 33 -15.67 0.13 -9.06
C ARG A 33 -15.89 -1.24 -8.38
N LYS A 34 -14.91 -2.16 -8.47
CA LYS A 34 -14.99 -3.50 -7.89
C LYS A 34 -13.63 -4.00 -7.36
N ALA A 35 -12.67 -3.12 -7.10
CA ALA A 35 -11.37 -3.56 -6.62
C ALA A 35 -11.45 -3.93 -5.14
N SER A 36 -11.08 -5.15 -4.85
CA SER A 36 -10.82 -5.61 -3.50
C SER A 36 -9.52 -4.98 -3.02
N PHE A 37 -9.60 -4.16 -1.98
CA PHE A 37 -8.41 -3.62 -1.32
C PHE A 37 -7.85 -4.65 -0.33
N THR A 38 -6.57 -4.86 -0.39
CA THR A 38 -5.90 -5.91 0.39
C THR A 38 -5.18 -5.37 1.61
N ASP A 39 -4.72 -4.12 1.56
CA ASP A 39 -4.04 -3.48 2.67
C ASP A 39 -4.22 -1.96 2.65
N LEU A 40 -4.19 -1.34 3.84
CA LEU A 40 -4.27 0.09 4.07
C LEU A 40 -3.13 0.54 4.97
N LEU A 41 -2.44 1.59 4.55
CA LEU A 41 -1.35 2.18 5.33
C LEU A 41 -1.57 3.68 5.49
N ILE A 42 -1.54 4.16 6.74
CA ILE A 42 -1.69 5.57 7.07
C ILE A 42 -0.35 6.14 7.54
N THR A 43 0.04 7.24 6.94
CA THR A 43 1.18 8.05 7.36
C THR A 43 0.68 9.41 7.87
N LYS A 44 1.60 10.27 8.33
CA LYS A 44 1.23 11.64 8.72
C LYS A 44 0.65 12.49 7.59
N ARG A 45 0.93 12.15 6.33
CA ARG A 45 0.55 12.95 5.15
C ARG A 45 -0.42 12.27 4.21
N ASN A 46 -0.35 10.96 4.12
CA ASN A 46 -1.10 10.19 3.14
C ASN A 46 -1.72 8.93 3.73
N LEU A 47 -2.88 8.55 3.20
CA LEU A 47 -3.38 7.19 3.20
C LEU A 47 -2.89 6.51 1.92
N TYR A 48 -2.45 5.26 2.03
CA TYR A 48 -2.16 4.38 0.89
C TYR A 48 -3.09 3.18 0.94
N ALA A 49 -3.60 2.77 -0.21
CA ALA A 49 -4.48 1.62 -0.33
C ALA A 49 -4.04 0.73 -1.50
N ALA A 50 -3.72 -0.52 -1.21
CA ALA A 50 -3.30 -1.50 -2.19
C ALA A 50 -4.47 -2.27 -2.77
N ASN A 51 -4.46 -2.49 -4.07
CA ASN A 51 -5.38 -3.35 -4.80
C ASN A 51 -4.66 -4.07 -5.95
N GLN A 52 -5.38 -4.81 -6.79
CA GLN A 52 -4.81 -5.52 -7.94
C GLN A 52 -4.28 -4.58 -9.04
N SER A 53 -4.77 -3.34 -9.11
CA SER A 53 -4.40 -2.37 -10.13
C SER A 53 -3.27 -1.46 -9.69
N GLY A 54 -2.73 -1.63 -8.48
CA GLY A 54 -1.66 -0.80 -7.95
C GLY A 54 -1.90 -0.33 -6.53
N ILE A 55 -1.25 0.76 -6.18
CA ILE A 55 -1.42 1.44 -4.90
C ILE A 55 -1.88 2.85 -5.18
N ILE A 56 -3.05 3.18 -4.68
CA ILE A 56 -3.55 4.55 -4.68
C ILE A 56 -3.15 5.25 -3.38
N SER A 57 -2.99 6.56 -3.45
CA SER A 57 -2.76 7.39 -2.28
C SER A 57 -3.73 8.55 -2.19
N PHE A 58 -4.10 8.89 -0.96
CA PHE A 58 -4.86 10.09 -0.65
C PHE A 58 -4.02 11.03 0.20
N ASN A 59 -3.80 12.25 -0.27
CA ASN A 59 -3.05 13.25 0.47
C ASN A 59 -3.99 14.04 1.38
N PHE A 60 -3.75 14.01 2.70
CA PHE A 60 -4.62 14.65 3.69
C PHE A 60 -4.62 16.18 3.61
N ARG A 61 -3.53 16.79 3.12
CA ARG A 61 -3.43 18.25 3.00
C ARG A 61 -4.14 18.78 1.78
N THR A 62 -3.88 18.18 0.61
CA THR A 62 -4.47 18.61 -0.67
C THR A 62 -5.83 17.98 -0.91
N ARG A 63 -6.20 16.94 -0.15
CA ARG A 63 -7.41 16.16 -0.30
C ARG A 63 -7.55 15.53 -1.70
N GLN A 64 -6.43 15.16 -2.29
CA GLN A 64 -6.39 14.56 -3.63
C GLN A 64 -5.99 13.10 -3.59
N TRP A 65 -6.64 12.33 -4.44
CA TRP A 65 -6.25 10.98 -4.76
C TRP A 65 -5.25 10.97 -5.91
N SER A 66 -4.30 10.05 -5.88
CA SER A 66 -3.33 9.82 -6.95
C SER A 66 -2.88 8.36 -7.01
N ASN A 67 -2.35 7.93 -8.15
CA ASN A 67 -1.62 6.68 -8.25
C ASN A 67 -0.26 6.83 -7.59
N ALA A 68 0.01 6.05 -6.56
CA ALA A 68 1.31 6.02 -5.88
C ALA A 68 2.27 5.01 -6.53
N VAL A 69 1.76 3.83 -6.88
CA VAL A 69 2.53 2.76 -7.54
C VAL A 69 1.63 2.04 -8.51
N ASP A 70 2.06 1.94 -9.77
CA ASP A 70 1.36 1.18 -10.80
C ASP A 70 1.55 -0.33 -10.60
N ALA A 71 0.54 -1.12 -10.95
CA ALA A 71 0.58 -2.58 -10.83
C ALA A 71 1.69 -3.24 -11.65
N SER A 72 2.14 -2.61 -12.74
CA SER A 72 3.26 -3.10 -13.55
C SER A 72 4.56 -3.23 -12.76
N ILE A 73 4.74 -2.39 -11.71
CA ILE A 73 5.91 -2.41 -10.82
C ILE A 73 6.04 -3.75 -10.09
N PHE A 74 4.93 -4.39 -9.76
CA PHE A 74 4.92 -5.70 -9.08
C PHE A 74 4.31 -6.83 -9.93
N GLY A 75 4.31 -6.63 -11.27
CA GLY A 75 3.88 -7.66 -12.23
C GLY A 75 2.42 -8.10 -12.09
N GLY A 76 1.55 -7.22 -11.56
CA GLY A 76 0.15 -7.55 -11.27
C GLY A 76 -0.04 -8.51 -10.10
N LEU A 77 1.01 -8.83 -9.33
CA LEU A 77 0.93 -9.68 -8.16
C LEU A 77 0.10 -9.02 -7.06
N ARG A 78 -0.69 -9.81 -6.37
CA ARG A 78 -1.48 -9.32 -5.25
C ARG A 78 -0.56 -8.89 -4.09
N VAL A 79 -0.63 -7.62 -3.71
CA VAL A 79 0.00 -7.11 -2.50
C VAL A 79 -0.77 -7.64 -1.29
N LYS A 80 -0.07 -8.18 -0.30
CA LYS A 80 -0.65 -8.67 0.95
C LYS A 80 -0.54 -7.67 2.08
N SER A 81 0.62 -7.04 2.20
CA SER A 81 0.91 -6.04 3.21
C SER A 81 1.89 -5.00 2.67
N MET A 82 1.82 -3.80 3.23
CA MET A 82 2.67 -2.67 2.87
C MET A 82 3.33 -2.08 4.11
N ALA A 83 4.56 -1.58 3.93
CA ALA A 83 5.21 -0.70 4.89
C ALA A 83 5.92 0.43 4.15
N ILE A 84 5.91 1.65 4.71
CA ILE A 84 6.49 2.83 4.05
C ILE A 84 7.41 3.60 4.99
N ASP A 85 8.55 4.03 4.47
CA ASP A 85 9.42 5.01 5.10
C ASP A 85 9.82 6.08 4.08
N LYS A 86 9.22 7.25 4.20
CA LYS A 86 9.37 8.39 3.27
C LYS A 86 8.98 8.00 1.84
N ASP A 87 9.96 7.91 0.94
CA ASP A 87 9.77 7.59 -0.48
C ASP A 87 10.00 6.10 -0.79
N ILE A 88 10.30 5.29 0.22
CA ILE A 88 10.51 3.85 0.05
C ILE A 88 9.28 3.10 0.55
N ILE A 89 8.69 2.31 -0.33
CA ILE A 89 7.60 1.41 0.01
C ILE A 89 8.07 -0.04 -0.10
N PHE A 90 7.72 -0.83 0.89
CA PHE A 90 7.89 -2.28 0.87
C PHE A 90 6.54 -2.93 0.66
N LEU A 91 6.49 -3.89 -0.24
CA LEU A 91 5.28 -4.64 -0.59
C LEU A 91 5.56 -6.12 -0.40
N SER A 92 4.72 -6.82 0.34
CA SER A 92 4.76 -8.28 0.35
C SER A 92 3.83 -8.83 -0.72
N THR A 93 4.32 -9.78 -1.47
CA THR A 93 3.58 -10.53 -2.49
C THR A 93 3.76 -12.03 -2.26
N ILE A 94 3.15 -12.86 -3.09
CA ILE A 94 3.37 -14.30 -3.04
C ILE A 94 4.82 -14.67 -3.40
N ASP A 95 5.47 -13.88 -4.25
CA ASP A 95 6.83 -14.15 -4.74
C ASP A 95 7.92 -13.54 -3.86
N GLY A 96 7.57 -12.80 -2.82
CA GLY A 96 8.53 -12.21 -1.90
C GLY A 96 8.23 -10.77 -1.51
N ILE A 97 9.30 -10.02 -1.26
CA ILE A 97 9.24 -8.62 -0.84
C ILE A 97 9.75 -7.75 -1.97
N ILE A 98 8.97 -6.76 -2.36
CA ILE A 98 9.40 -5.72 -3.29
C ILE A 98 9.74 -4.47 -2.47
N LYS A 99 10.94 -3.94 -2.64
CA LYS A 99 11.34 -2.62 -2.18
C LYS A 99 11.28 -1.67 -3.38
N PHE A 100 10.42 -0.69 -3.31
CA PHE A 100 10.25 0.30 -4.36
C PHE A 100 10.59 1.71 -3.84
N ASP A 101 11.54 2.37 -4.52
CA ASP A 101 11.87 3.77 -4.30
C ASP A 101 11.00 4.62 -5.24
N MET A 102 9.95 5.23 -4.71
CA MET A 102 8.99 6.04 -5.48
C MET A 102 9.62 7.27 -6.11
N ARG A 103 10.69 7.82 -5.50
CA ARG A 103 11.38 9.01 -6.03
C ARG A 103 12.26 8.68 -7.22
N ARG A 104 12.94 7.52 -7.16
CA ARG A 104 13.87 7.07 -8.21
C ARG A 104 13.21 6.21 -9.26
N ASN A 105 11.97 5.81 -9.04
CA ASN A 105 11.25 4.83 -9.85
C ASN A 105 12.05 3.53 -10.02
N PHE A 106 12.62 3.03 -8.92
CA PHE A 106 13.52 1.88 -8.92
C PHE A 106 13.05 0.82 -7.94
N MET A 107 13.06 -0.44 -8.36
CA MET A 107 12.66 -1.54 -7.51
C MET A 107 13.74 -2.60 -7.36
N ASN A 108 13.72 -3.26 -6.19
CA ASN A 108 14.42 -4.50 -5.91
C ASN A 108 13.41 -5.54 -5.42
N ILE A 109 13.60 -6.77 -5.86
CA ILE A 109 12.81 -7.91 -5.40
C ILE A 109 13.70 -8.78 -4.52
N TYR A 110 13.20 -9.12 -3.34
CA TYR A 110 13.86 -10.01 -2.39
C TYR A 110 13.01 -11.24 -2.19
N ASN A 111 13.55 -12.39 -2.58
CA ASN A 111 12.91 -13.68 -2.33
C ASN A 111 13.79 -14.49 -1.40
N TYR A 112 13.26 -14.76 -0.21
CA TYR A 112 13.95 -15.53 0.83
C TYR A 112 13.11 -16.74 1.24
N SER A 113 13.31 -17.87 0.59
CA SER A 113 12.53 -19.09 0.85
C SER A 113 12.57 -19.55 2.32
N PHE A 114 13.66 -19.21 3.04
CA PHE A 114 13.81 -19.58 4.45
C PHE A 114 12.90 -18.81 5.41
N ILE A 115 12.44 -17.60 5.07
CA ILE A 115 11.53 -16.83 5.95
C ILE A 115 10.07 -17.23 5.78
N GLY A 116 9.73 -17.93 4.72
CA GLY A 116 8.35 -18.27 4.37
C GLY A 116 7.57 -17.07 3.82
N GLN A 117 6.26 -17.19 3.83
CA GLN A 117 5.37 -16.16 3.31
C GLN A 117 5.26 -14.99 4.30
N VAL A 118 5.44 -13.77 3.81
CA VAL A 118 5.25 -12.55 4.59
C VAL A 118 3.74 -12.21 4.65
N ASN A 119 3.21 -12.13 5.85
CA ASN A 119 1.80 -11.85 6.09
C ASN A 119 1.56 -10.39 6.51
N ASP A 120 2.54 -9.82 7.23
CA ASP A 120 2.46 -8.44 7.70
C ASP A 120 3.84 -7.80 7.80
N MET A 121 3.90 -6.47 7.69
CA MET A 121 5.15 -5.69 7.72
C MET A 121 5.01 -4.44 8.55
N TYR A 122 6.06 -4.12 9.30
CA TYR A 122 6.13 -2.91 10.10
C TYR A 122 7.53 -2.30 10.06
N ILE A 123 7.62 -0.97 9.90
CA ILE A 123 8.89 -0.24 9.96
C ILE A 123 9.04 0.44 11.31
N ASN A 124 10.18 0.18 11.97
CA ASN A 124 10.60 0.89 13.16
C ASN A 124 12.03 1.39 12.98
N GLY A 125 12.19 2.70 12.83
CA GLY A 125 13.49 3.33 12.55
C GLY A 125 14.10 2.85 11.24
N ARG A 126 15.23 2.12 11.34
CA ARG A 126 15.94 1.59 10.18
C ARG A 126 15.72 0.08 9.95
N LYS A 127 14.76 -0.48 10.65
CA LYS A 127 14.43 -1.91 10.57
C LYS A 127 13.06 -2.12 9.96
N LEU A 128 12.99 -3.04 9.03
CA LEU A 128 11.76 -3.63 8.54
C LEU A 128 11.51 -4.93 9.32
N TRP A 129 10.40 -5.00 10.01
CA TRP A 129 9.92 -6.18 10.70
C TRP A 129 8.90 -6.91 9.83
N LEU A 130 9.01 -8.22 9.80
CA LEU A 130 8.17 -9.11 8.98
C LEU A 130 7.54 -10.16 9.88
N GLY A 131 6.21 -10.17 9.91
CA GLY A 131 5.44 -11.31 10.41
C GLY A 131 5.30 -12.33 9.30
N THR A 132 5.89 -13.50 9.45
CA THR A 132 5.93 -14.51 8.39
C THR A 132 5.28 -15.82 8.83
N SER A 133 5.05 -16.73 7.88
CA SER A 133 4.54 -18.08 8.19
C SER A 133 5.52 -18.93 9.02
N LYS A 134 6.77 -18.49 9.14
CA LYS A 134 7.83 -19.18 9.92
C LYS A 134 8.29 -18.38 11.14
N GLY A 135 7.61 -17.30 11.49
CA GLY A 135 7.91 -16.49 12.66
C GLY A 135 8.22 -15.03 12.36
N LEU A 136 8.83 -14.35 13.32
CA LEU A 136 9.17 -12.94 13.24
C LEU A 136 10.60 -12.74 12.79
N VAL A 137 10.79 -11.93 11.75
CA VAL A 137 12.10 -11.63 11.16
C VAL A 137 12.29 -10.11 11.07
N SER A 138 13.52 -9.63 11.16
CA SER A 138 13.83 -8.22 10.93
C SER A 138 15.05 -8.02 10.03
N PHE A 139 14.98 -6.99 9.18
CA PHE A 139 16.08 -6.55 8.32
C PHE A 139 16.40 -5.08 8.57
N LYS A 140 17.70 -4.73 8.48
CA LYS A 140 18.11 -3.35 8.32
C LYS A 140 18.08 -3.00 6.82
N PHE A 141 17.41 -1.92 6.45
CA PHE A 141 17.28 -1.50 5.04
C PHE A 141 17.94 -0.15 4.73
N LYS A 142 18.59 0.43 5.73
CA LYS A 142 19.42 1.65 5.65
C LYS A 142 20.77 1.42 6.31
#